data_3b0b14f127fe10a0acae8432204f81dc
#
_entry.id   3b0b14f127fe10a0acae8432204f81dc
#
_cell.length_a   1.000
_cell.length_b   1.000
_cell.length_c   1.000
_cell.angle_alpha   90.00
_cell.angle_beta   90.00
_cell.angle_gamma   90.00
#
_symmetry.space_group_name_H-M   'P 1'
#
loop_
_entity.id
_entity.type
_entity.pdbx_description
1 polymer ?
#
loop_
_entity_poly.entity_id
_entity_poly.type
_entity_poly.pdbx_seq_one_letter_code
_entity_poly.pdbx_strand_id
1 'polypeptide(L)'
;TDIKIAPTSVTVDDVLAYFGGEESHREKNGKVLRVFFSDQDKFVTCYLVDENEDLVQHAEYVFKGNLIRKDYFSYTRYCSEYFAPKDNVAVLYQRTFYNEDGTPAYDILMNQGKEEKSRMC
;
A
#
# COMPACT_ATOMS: atom_id res chain seq x y z
N THR A 1 4.32 -11.05 26.17
CA THR A 1 5.34 -10.13 25.66
C THR A 1 4.86 -9.50 24.38
N ASP A 2 4.72 -8.19 24.42
CA ASP A 2 4.29 -7.45 23.24
C ASP A 2 5.39 -7.48 22.19
N ILE A 3 5.04 -7.99 21.02
CA ILE A 3 5.92 -7.89 19.87
C ILE A 3 5.87 -6.42 19.43
N LYS A 4 6.95 -5.71 19.66
CA LYS A 4 7.06 -4.34 19.15
C LYS A 4 7.28 -4.41 17.65
N ILE A 5 6.27 -4.01 16.90
CA ILE A 5 6.42 -3.78 15.46
C ILE A 5 7.39 -2.60 15.32
N ALA A 6 8.44 -2.78 14.51
CA ALA A 6 9.37 -1.69 14.25
C ALA A 6 8.60 -0.47 13.73
N PRO A 7 8.87 0.74 14.29
CA PRO A 7 8.17 1.92 13.82
C PRO A 7 8.50 2.21 12.36
N THR A 8 7.47 2.54 11.60
CA THR A 8 7.66 2.97 10.21
C THR A 8 8.39 4.31 10.18
N SER A 9 9.21 4.52 9.17
CA SER A 9 9.80 5.83 8.86
C SER A 9 9.21 6.42 7.57
N VAL A 10 8.19 5.78 6.99
CA VAL A 10 7.59 6.20 5.74
C VAL A 10 6.51 7.24 6.01
N THR A 11 6.64 8.40 5.38
CA THR A 11 5.69 9.50 5.53
C THR A 11 4.59 9.42 4.48
N VAL A 12 3.54 10.23 4.67
CA VAL A 12 2.48 10.39 3.67
C VAL A 12 3.07 10.83 2.33
N ASP A 13 4.02 11.77 2.34
CA ASP A 13 4.65 12.24 1.09
C ASP A 13 5.40 11.12 0.36
N ASP A 14 6.04 10.22 1.09
CA ASP A 14 6.69 9.04 0.50
C ASP A 14 5.66 8.14 -0.20
N VAL A 15 4.51 7.94 0.44
CA VAL A 15 3.42 7.13 -0.14
C VAL A 15 2.89 7.78 -1.43
N LEU A 16 2.70 9.09 -1.41
CA LEU A 16 2.23 9.81 -2.60
C LEU A 16 3.21 9.68 -3.76
N ALA A 17 4.52 9.66 -3.47
CA ALA A 17 5.55 9.47 -4.49
C ALA A 17 5.46 8.07 -5.12
N TYR A 18 5.09 7.05 -4.35
CA TYR A 18 4.90 5.70 -4.90
C TYR A 18 3.72 5.60 -5.85
N PHE A 19 2.68 6.40 -5.63
CA PHE A 19 1.49 6.34 -6.49
C PHE A 19 1.61 7.28 -7.70
N GLY A 20 2.23 8.43 -7.50
CA GLY A 20 2.36 9.46 -8.54
C GLY A 20 1.07 10.24 -8.75
N GLY A 21 1.19 11.37 -9.42
CA GLY A 21 0.05 12.24 -9.70
C GLY A 21 0.02 13.48 -8.85
N GLU A 22 -0.93 14.37 -9.13
CA GLU A 22 -1.08 15.64 -8.45
C GLU A 22 -2.19 15.55 -7.39
N GLU A 23 -1.85 15.88 -6.16
CA GLU A 23 -2.80 15.85 -5.05
C GLU A 23 -3.86 16.93 -5.24
N SER A 24 -5.14 16.57 -5.05
CA SER A 24 -6.27 17.49 -5.09
C SER A 24 -6.65 17.95 -3.68
N HIS A 25 -7.00 17.02 -2.81
CA HIS A 25 -7.40 17.32 -1.44
C HIS A 25 -7.24 16.10 -0.55
N ARG A 26 -7.39 16.30 0.77
CA ARG A 26 -7.29 15.25 1.78
C ARG A 26 -8.53 15.21 2.65
N GLU A 27 -8.88 14.02 3.09
CA GLU A 27 -9.92 13.79 4.09
C GLU A 27 -9.33 12.95 5.21
N LYS A 28 -9.42 13.44 6.45
CA LYS A 28 -8.83 12.76 7.59
C LYS A 28 -9.91 12.41 8.60
N ASN A 29 -9.86 11.17 9.11
CA ASN A 29 -10.72 10.69 10.17
C ASN A 29 -9.89 9.82 11.11
N GLY A 30 -9.42 10.40 12.23
CA GLY A 30 -8.55 9.70 13.17
C GLY A 30 -7.23 9.29 12.52
N LYS A 31 -6.95 7.99 12.51
CA LYS A 31 -5.74 7.43 11.92
C LYS A 31 -5.87 7.11 10.43
N VAL A 32 -7.03 7.39 9.84
CA VAL A 32 -7.27 7.12 8.42
C VAL A 32 -7.20 8.44 7.66
N LEU A 33 -6.28 8.52 6.72
CA LEU A 33 -6.11 9.70 5.87
C LEU A 33 -6.27 9.27 4.42
N ARG A 34 -7.26 9.86 3.73
CA ARG A 34 -7.44 9.66 2.30
C ARG A 34 -6.90 10.86 1.55
N VAL A 35 -6.07 10.61 0.57
CA VAL A 35 -5.51 11.64 -0.31
C VAL A 35 -6.05 11.41 -1.71
N PHE A 36 -6.76 12.40 -2.22
CA PHE A 36 -7.39 12.35 -3.54
C PHE A 36 -6.53 13.08 -4.55
N PHE A 37 -6.45 12.52 -5.75
CA PHE A 37 -5.66 13.09 -6.85
C PHE A 37 -6.59 13.78 -7.84
N SER A 38 -6.08 14.79 -8.52
CA SER A 38 -6.87 15.61 -9.45
C SER A 38 -7.17 14.90 -10.77
N ASP A 39 -6.46 13.83 -11.05
CA ASP A 39 -6.64 13.05 -12.27
C ASP A 39 -7.16 11.64 -11.98
N GLN A 40 -7.96 11.13 -12.90
CA GLN A 40 -8.25 9.71 -13.08
C GLN A 40 -8.93 8.98 -11.91
N ASP A 41 -9.79 9.61 -11.13
CA ASP A 41 -10.55 8.91 -10.08
C ASP A 41 -9.67 8.02 -9.19
N LYS A 42 -8.51 8.53 -8.79
CA LYS A 42 -7.63 7.74 -7.92
C LYS A 42 -7.43 8.42 -6.58
N PHE A 43 -7.31 7.60 -5.56
CA PHE A 43 -6.97 8.06 -4.22
C PHE A 43 -6.18 6.98 -3.49
N VAL A 44 -5.48 7.38 -2.45
CA VAL A 44 -4.80 6.47 -1.55
C VAL A 44 -5.34 6.66 -0.15
N THR A 45 -5.57 5.55 0.55
CA THR A 45 -5.93 5.57 1.97
C THR A 45 -4.68 5.21 2.76
N CYS A 46 -4.21 6.16 3.56
CA CYS A 46 -3.06 5.97 4.44
C CYS A 46 -3.55 5.65 5.84
N TYR A 47 -3.10 4.54 6.40
CA TYR A 47 -3.39 4.16 7.78
C TYR A 47 -2.19 4.59 8.62
N LEU A 48 -2.40 5.63 9.44
CA LEU A 48 -1.34 6.27 10.22
C LEU A 48 -1.05 5.48 11.49
N VAL A 49 0.19 5.55 11.94
CA VAL A 49 0.60 5.00 13.24
C VAL A 49 -0.11 5.74 14.36
N ASP A 50 -0.19 7.08 14.23
CA ASP A 50 -0.84 7.96 15.20
C ASP A 50 -1.55 9.07 14.44
N GLU A 51 -2.72 9.52 14.95
CA GLU A 51 -3.50 10.56 14.29
C GLU A 51 -2.81 11.92 14.21
N ASN A 52 -1.81 12.15 15.06
CA ASN A 52 -1.07 13.41 15.12
C ASN A 52 0.27 13.36 14.37
N GLU A 53 0.57 12.25 13.72
CA GLU A 53 1.80 12.06 12.96
C GLU A 53 1.49 11.74 11.51
N ASP A 54 2.46 11.93 10.63
CA ASP A 54 2.31 11.61 9.22
C ASP A 54 3.00 10.30 8.82
N LEU A 55 3.35 9.47 9.80
CA LEU A 55 3.97 8.17 9.56
C LEU A 55 2.92 7.13 9.22
N VAL A 56 3.14 6.43 8.12
CA VAL A 56 2.16 5.50 7.53
C VAL A 56 2.55 4.07 7.83
N GLN A 57 1.62 3.29 8.37
CA GLN A 57 1.79 1.87 8.63
C GLN A 57 1.52 1.03 7.38
N HIS A 58 0.44 1.32 6.69
CA HIS A 58 0.13 0.72 5.39
C HIS A 58 -0.75 1.65 4.57
N ALA A 59 -0.79 1.42 3.28
CA ALA A 59 -1.56 2.24 2.34
C ALA A 59 -2.33 1.36 1.37
N GLU A 60 -3.54 1.81 1.02
CA GLU A 60 -4.39 1.15 0.04
C GLU A 60 -4.63 2.09 -1.13
N TYR A 61 -4.26 1.64 -2.33
CA TYR A 61 -4.35 2.44 -3.56
C TYR A 61 -5.58 2.03 -4.34
N VAL A 62 -6.43 3.00 -4.66
CA VAL A 62 -7.68 2.80 -5.37
C VAL A 62 -7.67 3.58 -6.67
N PHE A 63 -8.05 2.91 -7.75
CA PHE A 63 -8.12 3.48 -9.09
C PHE A 63 -9.46 3.12 -9.73
N LYS A 64 -10.22 4.14 -10.14
CA LYS A 64 -11.54 3.97 -10.75
C LYS A 64 -12.46 3.06 -9.92
N GLY A 65 -12.46 3.26 -8.59
CA GLY A 65 -13.31 2.51 -7.69
C GLY A 65 -12.80 1.12 -7.31
N ASN A 66 -11.66 0.69 -7.85
CA ASN A 66 -11.11 -0.63 -7.58
C ASN A 66 -9.83 -0.54 -6.77
N LEU A 67 -9.73 -1.35 -5.73
CA LEU A 67 -8.48 -1.54 -5.00
C LEU A 67 -7.48 -2.24 -5.93
N ILE A 68 -6.32 -1.60 -6.16
CA ILE A 68 -5.31 -2.13 -7.08
C ILE A 68 -4.02 -2.55 -6.38
N ARG A 69 -3.72 -1.97 -5.21
CA ARG A 69 -2.46 -2.27 -4.51
C ARG A 69 -2.59 -1.90 -3.05
N LYS A 70 -1.91 -2.68 -2.20
CA LYS A 70 -1.64 -2.32 -0.80
C LYS A 70 -0.13 -2.35 -0.59
N ASP A 71 0.39 -1.34 0.09
CA ASP A 71 1.80 -1.31 0.49
C ASP A 71 1.91 -1.34 2.00
N TYR A 72 2.86 -2.10 2.51
CA TYR A 72 3.13 -2.23 3.94
C TYR A 72 4.51 -1.69 4.26
N PHE A 73 4.61 -0.93 5.34
CA PHE A 73 5.82 -0.20 5.70
C PHE A 73 6.33 -0.56 7.09
N SER A 74 7.65 -0.67 7.19
CA SER A 74 8.37 -0.61 8.45
C SER A 74 9.41 0.51 8.32
N TYR A 75 10.70 0.27 8.33
CA TYR A 75 11.66 1.34 7.99
C TYR A 75 11.48 1.81 6.56
N THR A 76 11.22 0.87 5.66
CA THR A 76 10.91 1.13 4.27
C THR A 76 9.71 0.27 3.90
N ARG A 77 9.27 0.36 2.64
CA ARG A 77 8.25 -0.55 2.14
C ARG A 77 8.82 -1.96 2.09
N TYR A 78 8.20 -2.91 2.81
CA TYR A 78 8.67 -4.29 2.83
C TYR A 78 7.79 -5.24 2.02
N CYS A 79 6.56 -4.87 1.72
CA CYS A 79 5.65 -5.73 0.98
C CYS A 79 4.64 -4.90 0.19
N SER A 80 4.36 -5.33 -1.03
CA SER A 80 3.23 -4.83 -1.81
C SER A 80 2.33 -6.00 -2.19
N GLU A 81 1.03 -5.77 -2.13
CA GLU A 81 0.02 -6.72 -2.60
C GLU A 81 -0.71 -6.08 -3.78
N TYR A 82 -0.85 -6.83 -4.88
CA TYR A 82 -1.49 -6.35 -6.10
C TYR A 82 -2.82 -7.06 -6.31
N PHE A 83 -3.83 -6.29 -6.67
CA PHE A 83 -5.20 -6.77 -6.83
C PHE A 83 -5.71 -6.45 -8.23
N ALA A 84 -6.53 -7.36 -8.76
CA ALA A 84 -7.27 -7.15 -9.99
C ALA A 84 -8.76 -7.35 -9.72
N PRO A 85 -9.63 -6.53 -10.32
CA PRO A 85 -11.06 -6.71 -10.13
C PRO A 85 -11.57 -7.95 -10.87
N LYS A 86 -12.38 -8.75 -10.17
CA LYS A 86 -13.05 -9.91 -10.74
C LYS A 86 -14.42 -10.01 -10.09
N ASP A 87 -15.48 -9.93 -10.88
CA ASP A 87 -16.86 -9.98 -10.40
C ASP A 87 -17.13 -8.97 -9.27
N ASN A 88 -16.60 -7.74 -9.42
CA ASN A 88 -16.71 -6.63 -8.47
C ASN A 88 -15.99 -6.89 -7.14
N VAL A 89 -15.08 -7.84 -7.11
CA VAL A 89 -14.25 -8.16 -5.93
C VAL A 89 -12.79 -7.97 -6.27
N ALA A 90 -12.04 -7.34 -5.37
CA ALA A 90 -10.58 -7.22 -5.52
C ALA A 90 -9.93 -8.56 -5.20
N VAL A 91 -9.30 -9.18 -6.20
CA VAL A 91 -8.66 -10.48 -6.07
C VAL A 91 -7.15 -10.30 -6.05
N LEU A 92 -6.51 -10.78 -5.00
CA LEU A 92 -5.06 -10.75 -4.86
C LEU A 92 -4.41 -11.68 -5.88
N TYR A 93 -3.51 -11.15 -6.71
CA TYR A 93 -2.81 -11.97 -7.71
C TYR A 93 -1.30 -12.02 -7.51
N GLN A 94 -0.73 -11.10 -6.72
CA GLN A 94 0.71 -11.09 -6.50
C GLN A 94 1.04 -10.38 -5.19
N ARG A 95 2.02 -10.91 -4.47
CA ARG A 95 2.72 -10.23 -3.39
C ARG A 95 4.18 -10.07 -3.77
N THR A 96 4.73 -8.88 -3.54
CA THR A 96 6.15 -8.61 -3.74
C THR A 96 6.75 -8.21 -2.41
N PHE A 97 7.83 -8.87 -2.02
CA PHE A 97 8.60 -8.52 -0.83
C PHE A 97 9.87 -7.82 -1.26
N TYR A 98 10.26 -6.82 -0.48
CA TYR A 98 11.38 -5.93 -0.81
C TYR A 98 12.53 -6.11 0.15
N ASN A 99 13.74 -5.87 -0.35
CA ASN A 99 14.95 -5.70 0.46
C ASN A 99 14.89 -4.33 1.16
N GLU A 100 15.75 -4.11 2.16
CA GLU A 100 15.79 -2.85 2.89
C GLU A 100 16.11 -1.65 2.00
N ASP A 101 16.81 -1.86 0.90
CA ASP A 101 17.14 -0.79 -0.05
C ASP A 101 15.99 -0.46 -1.01
N GLY A 102 14.85 -1.14 -0.87
CA GLY A 102 13.68 -0.92 -1.71
C GLY A 102 13.64 -1.74 -2.99
N THR A 103 14.67 -2.55 -3.27
CA THR A 103 14.66 -3.42 -4.45
C THR A 103 13.83 -4.67 -4.19
N PRO A 104 13.13 -5.19 -5.22
CA PRO A 104 12.36 -6.42 -5.05
C PRO A 104 13.26 -7.60 -4.69
N ALA A 105 12.85 -8.38 -3.67
CA ALA A 105 13.56 -9.59 -3.25
C ALA A 105 12.94 -10.84 -3.87
N TYR A 106 11.62 -10.99 -3.76
CA TYR A 106 10.92 -12.11 -4.38
C TYR A 106 9.43 -11.81 -4.50
N ASP A 107 8.77 -12.51 -5.41
CA ASP A 107 7.33 -12.43 -5.65
C ASP A 107 6.65 -13.74 -5.27
N ILE A 108 5.42 -13.64 -4.77
CA ILE A 108 4.52 -14.79 -4.61
C ILE A 108 3.35 -14.55 -5.55
N LEU A 109 3.16 -15.45 -6.51
CA LEU A 109 2.03 -15.39 -7.43
C LEU A 109 0.85 -16.16 -6.85
N MET A 110 -0.33 -15.55 -6.94
CA MET A 110 -1.55 -16.09 -6.37
C MET A 110 -2.51 -16.46 -7.50
N ASN A 111 -3.27 -17.53 -7.29
CA ASN A 111 -4.36 -17.90 -8.17
C ASN A 111 -5.65 -17.96 -7.36
N GLN A 112 -6.58 -17.06 -7.64
CA GLN A 112 -7.84 -16.95 -6.92
C GLN A 112 -7.65 -16.80 -5.41
N GLY A 113 -6.64 -15.99 -5.02
CA GLY A 113 -6.34 -15.75 -3.60
C GLY A 113 -5.48 -16.81 -2.93
N LYS A 114 -5.05 -17.83 -3.66
CA LYS A 114 -4.19 -18.90 -3.14
C LYS A 114 -2.80 -18.80 -3.74
N GLU A 115 -1.77 -19.10 -2.94
CA GLU A 115 -0.40 -19.13 -3.43
C GLU A 115 -0.25 -20.19 -4.51
N GLU A 116 0.23 -19.79 -5.68
CA GLU A 116 0.46 -20.68 -6.80
C GLU A 116 1.95 -20.86 -7.07
N LYS A 117 2.73 -19.78 -6.97
CA LYS A 117 4.12 -19.81 -7.34
C LYS A 117 4.88 -18.69 -6.62
N SER A 118 6.09 -18.99 -6.15
CA SER A 118 7.01 -17.97 -5.67
C SER A 118 8.25 -17.93 -6.55
N ARG A 119 8.84 -16.75 -6.69
CA ARG A 119 10.04 -16.57 -7.50
C ARG A 119 10.92 -15.49 -6.91
N MET A 120 12.22 -15.69 -7.03
CA MET A 120 13.22 -14.68 -6.65
C MET A 120 13.33 -13.61 -7.74
N CYS A 121 13.49 -12.39 -7.31
CA CYS A 121 13.73 -11.28 -8.22
C CYS A 121 15.22 -11.06 -8.44
#